data_db1cce904016fd38922c50d99d8b70cc
#
_entry.id   db1cce904016fd38922c50d99d8b70cc
#
_cell.length_a   1.000
_cell.length_b   1.000
_cell.length_c   1.000
_cell.angle_alpha   90.00
_cell.angle_beta   90.00
_cell.angle_gamma   90.00
#
_symmetry.space_group_name_H-M   'P 1'
#
loop_
_entity.id
_entity.type
_entity.pdbx_description
1 polymer ?
#
loop_
_entity_poly.entity_id
_entity_poly.type
_entity_poly.pdbx_seq_one_letter_code
_entity_poly.pdbx_strand_id
1 'polypeptide(L)' 'MEKDLIEYIAKSLVDDPSAFVVQEVEGERGPVIELKVAQSDIGKVIGKYGRIAKAMRIVLSASAGQSGQHYSLDILD' A
#
# COMPACT_ATOMS: atom_id res chain seq x y z
N MET A 1 -6.33 5.57 -9.31
CA MET A 1 -5.92 4.29 -9.93
C MET A 1 -4.90 3.55 -9.08
N GLU A 2 -3.83 4.21 -8.68
CA GLU A 2 -2.78 3.59 -7.85
C GLU A 2 -3.32 3.14 -6.50
N LYS A 3 -4.14 3.97 -5.87
CA LYS A 3 -4.76 3.62 -4.60
C LYS A 3 -5.64 2.39 -4.74
N ASP A 4 -6.41 2.30 -5.82
CA ASP A 4 -7.31 1.17 -6.05
C ASP A 4 -6.54 -0.13 -6.25
N LEU A 5 -5.39 -0.06 -6.91
CA LEU A 5 -4.55 -1.22 -7.13
C LEU A 5 -3.99 -1.75 -5.82
N ILE A 6 -3.45 -0.87 -4.98
CA ILE A 6 -2.93 -1.25 -3.67
C ILE A 6 -4.05 -1.78 -2.79
N GLU A 7 -5.21 -1.15 -2.85
CA GLU A 7 -6.38 -1.61 -2.09
C GLU A 7 -6.75 -3.04 -2.46
N TYR A 8 -6.80 -3.33 -3.75
CA TYR A 8 -7.15 -4.66 -4.24
C TYR A 8 -6.17 -5.71 -3.73
N ILE A 9 -4.87 -5.43 -3.86
CA ILE A 9 -3.83 -6.37 -3.44
C ILE A 9 -3.91 -6.62 -1.94
N ALA A 10 -3.91 -5.56 -1.15
CA ALA A 10 -3.85 -5.67 0.30
C ALA A 10 -5.13 -6.28 0.88
N LYS A 11 -6.29 -5.89 0.34
CA LYS A 11 -7.56 -6.40 0.82
C LYS A 11 -7.69 -7.91 0.62
N SER A 12 -7.03 -8.43 -0.42
CA SER A 12 -7.01 -9.87 -0.69
C SER A 12 -6.19 -10.65 0.33
N LEU A 13 -5.37 -9.98 1.12
CA LEU A 13 -4.44 -10.63 2.05
C LEU A 13 -4.90 -10.57 3.50
N VAL A 14 -5.76 -9.60 3.86
CA VAL A 14 -6.13 -9.40 5.25
C VAL A 14 -7.26 -10.34 5.67
N ASP A 15 -7.24 -10.72 6.95
CA ASP A 15 -8.30 -11.53 7.54
C ASP A 15 -9.38 -10.68 8.19
N ASP A 16 -9.05 -9.45 8.58
CA ASP A 16 -9.99 -8.55 9.25
C ASP A 16 -10.25 -7.32 8.40
N PRO A 17 -11.20 -7.41 7.45
CA PRO A 17 -11.50 -6.28 6.58
C PRO A 17 -12.16 -5.11 7.30
N SER A 18 -12.68 -5.30 8.52
CA SER A 18 -13.32 -4.21 9.25
C SER A 18 -12.30 -3.17 9.71
N ALA A 19 -11.02 -3.56 9.84
CA ALA A 19 -9.95 -2.65 10.23
C ALA A 19 -9.16 -2.14 9.04
N PHE A 20 -9.56 -2.51 7.83
CA PHE A 20 -8.83 -2.17 6.60
C PHE A 20 -9.24 -0.79 6.11
N VAL A 21 -8.25 0.09 5.98
CA VAL A 21 -8.45 1.44 5.42
C VAL A 21 -7.28 1.74 4.50
N VAL A 22 -7.57 2.26 3.33
CA VAL A 22 -6.55 2.76 2.43
C VAL A 22 -6.91 4.19 2.03
N GLN A 23 -5.94 5.08 2.05
CA GLN A 23 -6.19 6.47 1.69
C GLN A 23 -4.95 7.07 1.04
N GLU A 24 -5.16 8.10 0.26
CA GLU A 24 -4.07 8.84 -0.37
C GLU A 24 -3.98 10.21 0.29
N VAL A 25 -2.77 10.57 0.72
CA VAL A 25 -2.51 11.88 1.33
C VAL A 25 -1.35 12.54 0.60
N GLU A 26 -1.27 13.88 0.70
CA GLU A 26 -0.16 14.61 0.12
C GLU A 26 1.04 14.56 1.05
N GLY A 27 2.18 14.13 0.50
CA GLY A 27 3.45 14.15 1.22
C GLY A 27 4.40 15.18 0.62
N GLU A 28 5.55 15.34 1.23
CA GLU A 28 6.54 16.31 0.78
C GLU A 28 7.08 16.02 -0.62
N ARG A 29 7.15 14.73 -0.96
CA ARG A 29 7.72 14.29 -2.25
C ARG A 29 6.67 13.80 -3.23
N GLY A 30 5.39 14.01 -2.91
CA GLY A 30 4.30 13.56 -3.74
C GLY A 30 3.28 12.79 -2.93
N PRO A 31 2.31 12.16 -3.60
CA PRO A 31 1.24 11.45 -2.89
C PRO A 31 1.77 10.23 -2.15
N VAL A 32 1.18 9.99 -0.98
CA VAL A 32 1.50 8.83 -0.14
C VAL A 32 0.23 7.98 -0.02
N ILE A 33 0.35 6.71 -0.35
CA ILE A 33 -0.74 5.75 -0.12
C ILE A 33 -0.54 5.20 1.29
N GLU A 34 -1.51 5.46 2.16
CA GLU A 34 -1.49 4.96 3.54
C GLU A 34 -2.40 3.75 3.65
N LEU A 35 -1.85 2.65 4.10
CA LEU A 35 -2.56 1.40 4.27
C LEU A 35 -2.62 1.06 5.75
N LYS A 36 -3.84 1.03 6.30
CA LYS A 36 -4.04 0.67 7.70
C LYS A 36 -4.76 -0.67 7.77
N VAL A 37 -4.23 -1.57 8.58
CA VAL A 37 -4.80 -2.91 8.75
C VAL A 37 -4.81 -3.26 10.22
N ALA A 38 -5.54 -4.32 10.58
CA ALA A 38 -5.47 -4.86 11.93
C ALA A 38 -4.03 -5.26 12.24
N GLN A 39 -3.62 -5.08 13.49
CA GLN A 39 -2.26 -5.42 13.89
C GLN A 39 -1.92 -6.87 13.55
N SER A 40 -2.88 -7.78 13.69
CA SER A 40 -2.69 -9.19 13.38
C SER A 40 -2.48 -9.44 11.89
N ASP A 41 -2.81 -8.47 11.03
CA ASP A 41 -2.67 -8.61 9.58
C ASP A 41 -1.43 -7.92 9.02
N ILE A 42 -0.69 -7.18 9.85
CA ILE A 42 0.49 -6.43 9.39
C ILE A 42 1.48 -7.36 8.69
N GLY A 43 1.78 -8.51 9.28
CA GLY A 43 2.72 -9.46 8.69
C GLY A 43 2.27 -9.99 7.34
N LYS A 44 0.95 -10.05 7.10
CA LYS A 44 0.41 -10.55 5.84
C LYS A 44 0.59 -9.56 4.70
N VAL A 45 0.52 -8.27 5.00
CA VAL A 45 0.69 -7.24 3.94
C VAL A 45 2.15 -6.89 3.73
N ILE A 46 3.00 -7.12 4.72
CA ILE A 46 4.44 -6.94 4.57
C ILE A 46 5.04 -8.15 3.86
N GLY A 47 4.62 -9.35 4.27
CA GLY A 47 5.09 -10.59 3.69
C GLY A 47 6.43 -11.03 4.25
N LYS A 48 6.82 -12.26 3.92
CA LYS A 48 8.07 -12.84 4.38
C LYS A 48 9.23 -12.05 3.80
N TYR A 49 10.12 -11.60 4.67
CA TYR A 49 11.27 -10.75 4.30
C TYR A 49 10.84 -9.44 3.65
N GLY A 50 9.62 -8.98 3.90
CA GLY A 50 9.12 -7.73 3.34
C GLY A 50 8.80 -7.79 1.86
N ARG A 51 8.67 -8.97 1.28
CA ARG A 51 8.54 -9.14 -0.17
C ARG A 51 7.24 -8.58 -0.74
N ILE A 52 6.15 -8.67 0.01
CA ILE A 52 4.86 -8.18 -0.48
C ILE A 52 4.85 -6.65 -0.48
N ALA A 53 5.31 -6.03 0.61
CA ALA A 53 5.41 -4.57 0.67
C ALA A 53 6.36 -4.05 -0.41
N LYS A 54 7.47 -4.74 -0.63
CA LYS A 54 8.42 -4.36 -1.67
C LYS A 54 7.79 -4.45 -3.05
N ALA A 55 7.02 -5.51 -3.30
CA ALA A 55 6.34 -5.69 -4.58
C ALA A 55 5.32 -4.57 -4.83
N MET A 56 4.57 -4.18 -3.79
CA MET A 56 3.63 -3.08 -3.93
C MET A 56 4.34 -1.77 -4.25
N ARG A 57 5.50 -1.52 -3.63
CA ARG A 57 6.28 -0.33 -3.93
C ARG A 57 6.83 -0.34 -5.35
N ILE A 58 7.21 -1.50 -5.86
CA ILE A 58 7.65 -1.64 -7.25
C ILE A 58 6.52 -1.31 -8.21
N VAL A 59 5.31 -1.81 -7.94
CA VAL A 59 4.14 -1.53 -8.76
C VAL A 59 3.85 -0.02 -8.76
N LEU A 60 3.94 0.63 -7.60
CA LEU A 60 3.72 2.07 -7.53
C LEU A 60 4.78 2.84 -8.30
N SER A 61 6.04 2.40 -8.26
CA SER A 61 7.12 3.04 -9.02
C SER A 61 6.87 2.94 -10.53
N ALA A 62 6.41 1.79 -11.00
CA ALA A 62 6.10 1.60 -12.41
C ALA A 62 4.96 2.51 -12.85
N SER A 63 3.94 2.63 -12.00
CA SER A 63 2.80 3.51 -12.26
C SER A 63 3.24 4.97 -12.31
N ALA A 64 4.13 5.37 -11.38
CA ALA A 64 4.65 6.73 -11.32
C ALA A 64 5.43 7.09 -12.58
N GLY A 65 6.13 6.13 -13.16
CA GLY A 65 6.88 6.35 -14.38
C GLY A 65 6.01 6.78 -15.53
N GLN A 66 4.76 6.34 -15.57
CA GLN A 66 3.81 6.73 -16.62
C GLN A 66 3.14 8.05 -16.33
N SER A 67 2.81 8.31 -15.06
CA SER A 67 2.05 9.51 -14.68
C SER A 67 2.94 10.69 -14.35
N GLY A 68 4.22 10.48 -14.14
CA GLY A 68 5.15 11.52 -13.72
C GLY A 68 5.08 11.83 -12.23
N GLN A 69 4.24 11.13 -11.47
CA GLN A 69 4.13 11.33 -10.03
C GLN A 69 4.84 10.21 -9.29
N HIS A 70 5.44 10.57 -8.16
CA HIS A 70 6.11 9.60 -7.31
C HIS A 70 5.21 9.26 -6.12
N TYR A 71 4.79 7.99 -6.05
CA TYR A 71 3.95 7.50 -4.96
C TYR A 71 4.81 6.78 -3.93
N SER A 72 4.50 7.01 -2.66
CA SER A 72 5.08 6.27 -1.54
C SER A 72 4.01 5.40 -0.90
N LEU A 73 4.44 4.38 -0.18
CA LEU A 73 3.53 3.48 0.53
C LEU A 73 3.92 3.43 2.00
N ASP A 74 2.98 3.77 2.88
CA ASP A 74 3.12 3.61 4.33
C ASP A 74 2.14 2.56 4.81
N ILE A 75 2.62 1.63 5.61
CA ILE A 75 1.78 0.60 6.23
C ILE A 75 1.68 0.91 7.70
N LEU A 76 0.44 1.10 8.17
CA LEU A 76 0.15 1.54 9.53
C LEU A 76 -0.64 0.46 10.27
N ASP A 77 -0.51 0.39 11.58
CA ASP A 77 -1.32 -0.50 12.41
C ASP A 77 -2.30 0.26 13.31
#